data_400968003978fd808b0ea33cba03766d
#
_entry.id   400968003978fd808b0ea33cba03766d
#
_cell.length_a   1.000
_cell.length_b   1.000
_cell.length_c   1.000
_cell.angle_alpha   90.00
_cell.angle_beta   90.00
_cell.angle_gamma   90.00
#
_symmetry.space_group_name_H-M   'P 1'
#
loop_
_entity.id
_entity.type
_entity.pdbx_description
1 polymer ?
#
loop_
_entity_poly.entity_id
_entity_poly.type
_entity_poly.pdbx_seq_one_letter_code
_entity_poly.pdbx_strand_id
1 'polypeptide(L)'
;TFIHSGITGLIDAVYNKATTTVIILDNRTTAMTGHQNNPLNGRTIKGEATKEVNLPLLAKAVGVDRVVEVDPFNLTELETIIKQELAAEEPSVIICKRPCALLAKNPDKPCHVIPEMCIGCLRCMKLGCPCIIKVDKKVRINATQCVGCNLCASVCPNGAIGKEGNANE
;
A
#
# COMPACT_ATOMS: atom_id res chain seq x y z
N THR A 1 0.15 -14.42 2.50
CA THR A 1 1.30 -15.32 2.77
C THR A 1 1.79 -15.21 4.21
N PHE A 2 2.10 -13.99 4.72
CA PHE A 2 2.66 -13.81 6.07
C PHE A 2 1.83 -14.50 7.16
N ILE A 3 0.53 -14.25 7.20
CA ILE A 3 -0.36 -14.77 8.26
C ILE A 3 -0.53 -16.28 8.25
N HIS A 4 -0.24 -16.95 7.14
CA HIS A 4 -0.33 -18.41 7.03
C HIS A 4 1.00 -19.12 7.26
N SER A 5 2.13 -18.52 6.89
CA SER A 5 3.44 -19.20 6.93
C SER A 5 4.64 -18.29 7.25
N GLY A 6 4.49 -16.96 7.16
CA GLY A 6 5.62 -16.05 7.37
C GLY A 6 5.96 -15.77 8.83
N ILE A 7 5.05 -16.06 9.76
CA ILE A 7 5.24 -15.81 11.19
C ILE A 7 6.42 -16.59 11.78
N THR A 8 6.66 -17.81 11.28
CA THR A 8 7.77 -18.66 11.73
C THR A 8 9.12 -18.03 11.43
N GLY A 9 9.27 -17.39 10.25
CA GLY A 9 10.48 -16.65 9.91
C GLY A 9 10.70 -15.41 10.79
N LEU A 10 9.62 -14.75 11.22
CA LEU A 10 9.72 -13.64 12.16
C LEU A 10 10.17 -14.10 13.55
N ILE A 11 9.64 -15.22 14.04
CA ILE A 11 10.07 -15.83 15.31
C ILE A 11 11.57 -16.17 15.24
N ASP A 12 12.03 -16.75 14.15
CA ASP A 12 13.43 -17.10 13.95
C ASP A 12 14.34 -15.87 13.91
N ALA A 13 13.91 -14.80 13.23
CA ALA A 13 14.63 -13.53 13.18
C ALA A 13 14.80 -12.91 14.57
N VAL A 14 13.74 -12.92 15.39
CA VAL A 14 13.79 -12.41 16.77
C VAL A 14 14.71 -13.28 17.64
N TYR A 15 14.54 -14.61 17.56
CA TYR A 15 15.33 -15.55 18.33
C TYR A 15 16.85 -15.40 18.07
N ASN A 16 17.21 -15.17 16.79
CA ASN A 16 18.61 -15.01 16.37
C ASN A 16 19.11 -13.56 16.45
N LYS A 17 18.32 -12.63 16.99
CA LYS A 17 18.67 -11.19 17.09
C LYS A 17 19.07 -10.59 15.75
N ALA A 18 18.35 -10.93 14.69
CA ALA A 18 18.64 -10.44 13.35
C ALA A 18 18.30 -8.94 13.24
N THR A 19 19.17 -8.16 12.58
CA THR A 19 18.92 -6.76 12.21
C THR A 19 18.12 -6.74 10.90
N THR A 20 16.83 -7.04 10.99
CA THR A 20 15.96 -7.21 9.81
C THR A 20 14.68 -6.40 9.96
N THR A 21 14.30 -5.64 8.93
CA THR A 21 13.01 -4.97 8.83
C THR A 21 12.07 -5.79 7.97
N VAL A 22 10.98 -6.28 8.54
CA VAL A 22 9.94 -7.02 7.83
C VAL A 22 8.80 -6.08 7.45
N ILE A 23 8.52 -5.94 6.15
CA ILE A 23 7.40 -5.14 5.67
C ILE A 23 6.24 -6.07 5.31
N ILE A 24 5.13 -5.94 6.03
CA ILE A 24 3.91 -6.72 5.81
C ILE A 24 2.92 -5.88 5.02
N LEU A 25 2.52 -6.34 3.84
CA LEU A 25 1.53 -5.69 3.00
C LEU A 25 0.13 -6.27 3.30
N ASP A 26 -0.61 -5.61 4.20
CA ASP A 26 -1.99 -6.00 4.53
C ASP A 26 -2.98 -5.32 3.57
N ASN A 27 -3.32 -6.01 2.50
CA ASN A 27 -4.34 -5.57 1.54
C ASN A 27 -5.76 -6.10 1.87
N ARG A 28 -5.97 -6.67 3.06
CA ARG A 28 -7.25 -7.21 3.57
C ARG A 28 -7.81 -8.39 2.78
N THR A 29 -7.06 -8.96 1.85
CA THR A 29 -7.51 -10.10 1.03
C THR A 29 -6.33 -10.90 0.50
N THR A 30 -6.59 -12.14 0.09
CA THR A 30 -5.66 -12.93 -0.71
C THR A 30 -6.02 -12.72 -2.19
N ALA A 31 -5.50 -11.61 -2.78
CA ALA A 31 -5.99 -11.09 -4.04
C ALA A 31 -5.64 -11.94 -5.27
N MET A 32 -4.37 -12.37 -5.40
CA MET A 32 -3.86 -13.01 -6.63
C MET A 32 -4.59 -14.29 -7.03
N THR A 33 -5.13 -15.03 -6.07
CA THR A 33 -5.80 -16.31 -6.29
C THR A 33 -7.33 -16.21 -6.25
N GLY A 34 -7.89 -15.01 -6.33
CA GLY A 34 -9.33 -14.78 -6.44
C GLY A 34 -9.98 -14.07 -5.25
N HIS A 35 -9.27 -13.19 -4.58
CA HIS A 35 -9.78 -12.36 -3.48
C HIS A 35 -10.37 -13.15 -2.31
N GLN A 36 -9.73 -14.27 -1.93
CA GLN A 36 -10.20 -15.08 -0.82
C GLN A 36 -10.10 -14.35 0.51
N ASN A 37 -11.01 -14.71 1.41
CA ASN A 37 -10.94 -14.32 2.81
C ASN A 37 -9.68 -14.89 3.47
N ASN A 38 -9.16 -14.15 4.43
CA ASN A 38 -8.00 -14.56 5.23
C ASN A 38 -8.18 -14.10 6.69
N PRO A 39 -7.37 -14.57 7.65
CA PRO A 39 -7.53 -14.22 9.05
C PRO A 39 -7.47 -12.72 9.40
N LEU A 40 -7.07 -11.85 8.47
CA LEU A 40 -6.97 -10.41 8.71
C LEU A 40 -8.24 -9.63 8.36
N ASN A 41 -9.24 -10.23 7.71
CA ASN A 41 -10.42 -9.50 7.23
C ASN A 41 -11.72 -9.75 8.02
N GLY A 42 -11.66 -10.53 9.10
CA GLY A 42 -12.82 -10.79 9.97
C GLY A 42 -13.89 -11.66 9.34
N ARG A 43 -13.55 -12.46 8.32
CA ARG A 43 -14.47 -13.39 7.67
C ARG A 43 -13.87 -14.77 7.51
N THR A 44 -14.67 -15.81 7.76
CA THR A 44 -14.29 -17.19 7.44
C THR A 44 -14.26 -17.40 5.94
N ILE A 45 -13.70 -18.54 5.48
CA ILE A 45 -13.73 -18.92 4.07
C ILE A 45 -15.16 -19.05 3.50
N LYS A 46 -16.14 -19.34 4.36
CA LYS A 46 -17.57 -19.39 4.01
C LYS A 46 -18.26 -18.02 4.05
N GLY A 47 -17.54 -16.94 4.41
CA GLY A 47 -18.05 -15.58 4.46
C GLY A 47 -18.72 -15.19 5.80
N GLU A 48 -18.75 -16.06 6.79
CA GLU A 48 -19.28 -15.79 8.13
C GLU A 48 -18.39 -14.79 8.88
N ALA A 49 -18.99 -13.94 9.71
CA ALA A 49 -18.22 -13.01 10.56
C ALA A 49 -17.40 -13.79 11.60
N THR A 50 -16.15 -13.38 11.80
CA THR A 50 -15.24 -13.97 12.79
C THR A 50 -14.27 -12.94 13.35
N LYS A 51 -13.45 -13.31 14.33
CA LYS A 51 -12.41 -12.44 14.88
C LYS A 51 -11.30 -12.22 13.86
N GLU A 52 -10.85 -10.97 13.77
CA GLU A 52 -9.63 -10.63 13.04
C GLU A 52 -8.39 -10.93 13.87
N VAL A 53 -7.33 -11.38 13.19
CA VAL A 53 -6.01 -11.46 13.81
C VAL A 53 -5.43 -10.04 13.89
N ASN A 54 -5.01 -9.64 15.08
CA ASN A 54 -4.32 -8.38 15.30
C ASN A 54 -2.82 -8.54 15.00
N LEU A 55 -2.39 -8.08 13.82
CA LEU A 55 -0.99 -8.19 13.39
C LEU A 55 0.01 -7.48 14.32
N PRO A 56 -0.23 -6.24 14.78
CA PRO A 56 0.64 -5.59 15.74
C PRO A 56 0.83 -6.39 17.03
N LEU A 57 -0.26 -6.90 17.60
CA LEU A 57 -0.18 -7.74 18.81
C LEU A 57 0.55 -9.05 18.54
N LEU A 58 0.32 -9.67 17.38
CA LEU A 58 0.99 -10.91 17.00
C LEU A 58 2.50 -10.70 16.86
N ALA A 59 2.93 -9.63 16.20
CA ALA A 59 4.35 -9.29 16.06
C ALA A 59 5.00 -9.01 17.43
N LYS A 60 4.32 -8.29 18.32
CA LYS A 60 4.79 -8.06 19.68
C LYS A 60 4.85 -9.34 20.50
N ALA A 61 3.87 -10.23 20.36
CA ALA A 61 3.83 -11.50 21.09
C ALA A 61 5.01 -12.44 20.74
N VAL A 62 5.58 -12.32 19.56
CA VAL A 62 6.79 -13.08 19.17
C VAL A 62 8.10 -12.36 19.51
N GLY A 63 8.02 -11.19 20.17
CA GLY A 63 9.16 -10.47 20.71
C GLY A 63 9.68 -9.32 19.86
N VAL A 64 8.90 -8.78 18.91
CA VAL A 64 9.27 -7.56 18.18
C VAL A 64 8.80 -6.34 18.95
N ASP A 65 9.72 -5.51 19.43
CA ASP A 65 9.39 -4.25 20.12
C ASP A 65 9.01 -3.14 19.13
N ARG A 66 9.66 -3.08 17.99
CA ARG A 66 9.48 -2.06 16.95
C ARG A 66 8.42 -2.49 15.92
N VAL A 67 7.16 -2.17 16.21
CA VAL A 67 6.03 -2.50 15.31
C VAL A 67 5.27 -1.22 14.98
N VAL A 68 5.22 -0.85 13.71
CA VAL A 68 4.55 0.35 13.20
C VAL A 68 3.53 -0.02 12.13
N GLU A 69 2.32 0.57 12.22
CA GLU A 69 1.28 0.46 11.19
C GLU A 69 1.20 1.79 10.42
N VAL A 70 1.14 1.74 9.09
CA VAL A 70 1.09 2.93 8.22
C VAL A 70 0.22 2.69 7.00
N ASP A 71 -0.46 3.75 6.52
CA ASP A 71 -1.10 3.72 5.19
C ASP A 71 -0.01 3.93 4.11
N PRO A 72 0.22 2.96 3.20
CA PRO A 72 1.25 3.07 2.17
C PRO A 72 1.01 4.20 1.17
N PHE A 73 -0.17 4.84 1.17
CA PHE A 73 -0.44 6.02 0.33
C PHE A 73 -0.02 7.33 0.98
N ASN A 74 0.26 7.34 2.28
CA ASN A 74 0.97 8.44 2.93
C ASN A 74 2.49 8.30 2.69
N LEU A 75 2.93 8.71 1.51
CA LEU A 75 4.30 8.49 1.04
C LEU A 75 5.35 9.13 1.96
N THR A 76 5.08 10.31 2.50
CA THR A 76 6.01 11.04 3.36
C THR A 76 6.22 10.31 4.69
N GLU A 77 5.14 9.85 5.31
CA GLU A 77 5.18 9.09 6.54
C GLU A 77 5.85 7.72 6.32
N LEU A 78 5.45 7.00 5.25
CA LEU A 78 6.02 5.71 4.90
C LEU A 78 7.54 5.81 4.68
N GLU A 79 8.00 6.82 3.94
CA GLU A 79 9.43 7.04 3.68
C GLU A 79 10.19 7.30 4.99
N THR A 80 9.61 8.09 5.89
CA THR A 80 10.21 8.39 7.20
C THR A 80 10.33 7.14 8.04
N ILE A 81 9.24 6.36 8.14
CA ILE A 81 9.21 5.10 8.90
C ILE A 81 10.22 4.10 8.33
N ILE A 82 10.27 3.90 7.00
CA ILE A 82 11.23 3.00 6.38
C ILE A 82 12.67 3.38 6.74
N LYS A 83 13.02 4.67 6.65
CA LYS A 83 14.37 5.13 7.02
C LYS A 83 14.69 4.88 8.49
N GLN A 84 13.74 5.11 9.39
CA GLN A 84 13.91 4.88 10.83
C GLN A 84 14.10 3.40 11.15
N GLU A 85 13.26 2.53 10.56
CA GLU A 85 13.30 1.10 10.84
C GLU A 85 14.50 0.40 10.18
N LEU A 86 14.96 0.87 9.01
CA LEU A 86 16.18 0.36 8.38
C LEU A 86 17.46 0.77 9.14
N ALA A 87 17.42 1.82 9.95
CA ALA A 87 18.52 2.23 10.79
C ALA A 87 18.55 1.53 12.17
N ALA A 88 17.51 0.74 12.50
CA ALA A 88 17.46 0.02 13.76
C ALA A 88 18.40 -1.19 13.76
N GLU A 89 19.04 -1.44 14.90
CA GLU A 89 19.95 -2.58 15.09
C GLU A 89 19.24 -3.80 15.72
N GLU A 90 17.94 -3.88 15.57
CA GLU A 90 17.07 -4.93 16.11
C GLU A 90 15.96 -5.29 15.11
N PRO A 91 15.27 -6.44 15.28
CA PRO A 91 14.16 -6.79 14.41
C PRO A 91 13.04 -5.74 14.46
N SER A 92 12.53 -5.33 13.30
CA SER A 92 11.41 -4.41 13.21
C SER A 92 10.35 -4.87 12.22
N VAL A 93 9.10 -4.42 12.41
CA VAL A 93 7.96 -4.76 11.55
C VAL A 93 7.23 -3.49 11.15
N ILE A 94 7.10 -3.27 9.84
CA ILE A 94 6.25 -2.22 9.27
C ILE A 94 5.02 -2.89 8.65
N ILE A 95 3.82 -2.53 9.11
CA ILE A 95 2.56 -3.04 8.58
C ILE A 95 1.95 -1.97 7.67
N CYS A 96 2.09 -2.16 6.36
CA CYS A 96 1.47 -1.32 5.35
C CYS A 96 0.03 -1.77 5.14
N LYS A 97 -0.95 -1.07 5.74
CA LYS A 97 -2.35 -1.47 5.77
C LYS A 97 -3.21 -0.59 4.86
N ARG A 98 -3.68 -1.18 3.77
CA ARG A 98 -4.65 -0.55 2.88
C ARG A 98 -5.42 -1.59 2.10
N PRO A 99 -6.78 -1.55 2.10
CA PRO A 99 -7.58 -2.49 1.33
C PRO A 99 -7.23 -2.49 -0.15
N CYS A 100 -7.23 -3.67 -0.76
CA CYS A 100 -7.05 -3.79 -2.22
C CYS A 100 -8.10 -2.96 -2.95
N ALA A 101 -7.69 -2.16 -3.92
CA ALA A 101 -8.58 -1.29 -4.70
C ALA A 101 -9.72 -2.07 -5.39
N LEU A 102 -9.49 -3.33 -5.73
CA LEU A 102 -10.49 -4.20 -6.35
C LEU A 102 -11.58 -4.69 -5.38
N LEU A 103 -11.44 -4.44 -4.07
CA LEU A 103 -12.50 -4.70 -3.08
C LEU A 103 -13.51 -3.57 -3.01
N ALA A 104 -13.22 -2.40 -3.56
CA ALA A 104 -14.13 -1.27 -3.58
C ALA A 104 -15.34 -1.57 -4.49
N LYS A 105 -16.55 -1.57 -3.92
CA LYS A 105 -17.79 -1.75 -4.69
C LYS A 105 -18.07 -0.58 -5.63
N ASN A 106 -17.67 0.64 -5.22
CA ASN A 106 -17.79 1.86 -6.01
C ASN A 106 -16.41 2.50 -6.08
N PRO A 107 -15.63 2.23 -7.14
CA PRO A 107 -14.34 2.90 -7.32
C PRO A 107 -14.56 4.41 -7.48
N ASP A 108 -13.62 5.18 -7.01
CA ASP A 108 -13.61 6.63 -7.22
C ASP A 108 -13.50 6.98 -8.71
N LYS A 109 -13.92 8.20 -9.08
CA LYS A 109 -13.75 8.70 -10.44
C LYS A 109 -12.27 8.58 -10.85
N PRO A 110 -11.98 8.14 -12.09
CA PRO A 110 -10.62 8.08 -12.59
C PRO A 110 -9.91 9.43 -12.51
N CYS A 111 -8.60 9.39 -12.26
CA CYS A 111 -7.78 10.58 -12.43
C CYS A 111 -7.56 10.88 -13.90
N HIS A 112 -7.37 12.15 -14.21
CA HIS A 112 -6.98 12.64 -15.55
C HIS A 112 -5.76 13.54 -15.46
N VAL A 113 -5.12 13.77 -16.59
CA VAL A 113 -3.98 14.69 -16.72
C VAL A 113 -4.47 15.96 -17.41
N ILE A 114 -4.16 17.11 -16.85
CA ILE A 114 -4.35 18.43 -17.48
C ILE A 114 -3.12 18.68 -18.36
N PRO A 115 -3.26 18.59 -19.72
CA PRO A 115 -2.10 18.63 -20.61
C PRO A 115 -1.31 19.92 -20.53
N GLU A 116 -1.97 21.05 -20.28
CA GLU A 116 -1.37 22.39 -20.19
C GLU A 116 -0.48 22.54 -18.97
N MET A 117 -0.82 21.87 -17.87
CA MET A 117 -0.06 21.87 -16.62
C MET A 117 1.04 20.80 -16.58
N CYS A 118 0.96 19.79 -17.45
CA CYS A 118 1.92 18.68 -17.47
C CYS A 118 3.23 19.11 -18.14
N ILE A 119 4.30 19.18 -17.35
CA ILE A 119 5.66 19.52 -17.82
C ILE A 119 6.48 18.30 -18.31
N GLY A 120 5.90 17.10 -18.31
CA GLY A 120 6.59 15.90 -18.78
C GLY A 120 7.72 15.40 -17.87
N CYS A 121 7.73 15.73 -16.59
CA CYS A 121 8.77 15.32 -15.65
C CYS A 121 8.78 13.81 -15.30
N LEU A 122 7.76 13.08 -15.67
CA LEU A 122 7.59 11.63 -15.49
C LEU A 122 7.66 11.12 -14.04
N ARG A 123 7.56 11.97 -13.03
CA ARG A 123 7.55 11.56 -11.60
C ARG A 123 6.42 10.57 -11.29
N CYS A 124 5.24 10.81 -11.83
CA CYS A 124 4.09 9.92 -11.66
C CYS A 124 4.32 8.51 -12.22
N MET A 125 5.15 8.35 -13.24
CA MET A 125 5.49 7.03 -13.79
C MET A 125 6.38 6.20 -12.85
N LYS A 126 7.15 6.86 -11.96
CA LYS A 126 7.98 6.15 -10.98
C LYS A 126 7.16 5.36 -9.95
N LEU A 127 5.86 5.65 -9.84
CA LEU A 127 4.94 4.85 -9.01
C LEU A 127 4.68 3.45 -9.57
N GLY A 128 5.07 3.17 -10.82
CA GLY A 128 4.80 1.87 -11.46
C GLY A 128 3.31 1.60 -11.71
N CYS A 129 2.46 2.64 -11.71
CA CYS A 129 1.03 2.47 -11.94
C CYS A 129 0.75 2.06 -13.41
N PRO A 130 0.06 0.93 -13.66
CA PRO A 130 -0.22 0.45 -15.02
C PRO A 130 -1.15 1.35 -15.81
N CYS A 131 -1.90 2.23 -15.12
CA CYS A 131 -2.82 3.17 -15.78
C CYS A 131 -2.10 4.38 -16.39
N ILE A 132 -0.83 4.65 -16.02
CA ILE A 132 -0.08 5.81 -16.50
C ILE A 132 0.73 5.42 -17.72
N ILE A 133 0.42 6.06 -18.83
CA ILE A 133 1.03 5.78 -20.14
C ILE A 133 1.81 7.02 -20.60
N LYS A 134 3.06 6.82 -21.02
CA LYS A 134 3.85 7.88 -21.66
C LYS A 134 3.34 8.08 -23.09
N VAL A 135 3.05 9.33 -23.44
CA VAL A 135 2.68 9.76 -24.79
C VAL A 135 3.58 10.93 -25.14
N ASP A 136 4.47 10.73 -26.09
CA ASP A 136 5.53 11.68 -26.45
C ASP A 136 6.35 12.16 -25.24
N LYS A 137 6.28 13.44 -24.91
CA LYS A 137 6.98 14.04 -23.76
C LYS A 137 6.13 14.14 -22.50
N LYS A 138 4.85 13.78 -22.55
CA LYS A 138 3.89 13.89 -21.46
C LYS A 138 3.35 12.52 -21.03
N VAL A 139 2.40 12.50 -20.11
CA VAL A 139 1.72 11.29 -19.67
C VAL A 139 0.21 11.41 -19.88
N ARG A 140 -0.45 10.26 -20.03
CA ARG A 140 -1.89 10.11 -20.06
C ARG A 140 -2.30 9.02 -19.07
N ILE A 141 -3.48 9.14 -18.48
CA ILE A 141 -4.06 8.12 -17.61
C ILE A 141 -5.14 7.37 -18.40
N ASN A 142 -5.06 6.04 -18.39
CA ASN A 142 -6.10 5.19 -18.92
C ASN A 142 -7.27 5.12 -17.93
N ALA A 143 -8.36 5.82 -18.23
CA ALA A 143 -9.52 5.92 -17.36
C ALA A 143 -10.23 4.57 -17.12
N THR A 144 -10.17 3.64 -18.07
CA THR A 144 -10.83 2.32 -17.94
C THR A 144 -10.15 1.41 -16.91
N GLN A 145 -8.88 1.66 -16.62
CA GLN A 145 -8.08 0.89 -15.65
C GLN A 145 -7.87 1.65 -14.33
N CYS A 146 -8.10 2.96 -14.33
CA CYS A 146 -7.83 3.81 -13.18
C CYS A 146 -8.92 3.65 -12.11
N VAL A 147 -8.51 3.30 -10.90
CA VAL A 147 -9.39 3.17 -9.72
C VAL A 147 -9.56 4.47 -8.92
N GLY A 148 -9.05 5.60 -9.41
CA GLY A 148 -9.20 6.89 -8.76
C GLY A 148 -8.48 7.06 -7.42
N CYS A 149 -7.44 6.29 -7.14
CA CYS A 149 -6.74 6.29 -5.84
C CYS A 149 -5.97 7.59 -5.53
N ASN A 150 -5.80 8.48 -6.49
CA ASN A 150 -5.17 9.80 -6.38
C ASN A 150 -3.66 9.82 -6.02
N LEU A 151 -3.00 8.66 -5.91
CA LEU A 151 -1.58 8.59 -5.55
C LEU A 151 -0.68 9.31 -6.57
N CYS A 152 -1.03 9.28 -7.86
CA CYS A 152 -0.28 9.96 -8.90
C CYS A 152 -0.38 11.49 -8.80
N ALA A 153 -1.48 12.02 -8.27
CA ALA A 153 -1.64 13.45 -8.02
C ALA A 153 -0.73 13.91 -6.87
N SER A 154 -0.57 13.12 -5.80
CA SER A 154 0.26 13.49 -4.65
C SER A 154 1.75 13.64 -4.99
N VAL A 155 2.23 12.99 -6.06
CA VAL A 155 3.62 13.09 -6.51
C VAL A 155 3.81 14.07 -7.67
N CYS A 156 2.73 14.68 -8.18
CA CYS A 156 2.80 15.62 -9.28
C CYS A 156 3.21 17.03 -8.79
N PRO A 157 4.40 17.55 -9.13
CA PRO A 157 4.87 18.83 -8.59
C PRO A 157 4.06 20.02 -9.10
N ASN A 158 3.42 19.89 -10.26
CA ASN A 158 2.65 20.95 -10.90
C ASN A 158 1.13 20.81 -10.71
N GLY A 159 0.65 19.85 -9.92
CA GLY A 159 -0.78 19.63 -9.77
C GLY A 159 -1.51 19.27 -11.08
N ALA A 160 -0.77 18.77 -12.08
CA ALA A 160 -1.33 18.45 -13.40
C ALA A 160 -2.20 17.18 -13.42
N ILE A 161 -2.40 16.50 -12.29
CA ILE A 161 -3.18 15.28 -12.19
C ILE A 161 -4.26 15.48 -11.12
N GLY A 162 -5.51 15.19 -11.46
CA GLY A 162 -6.64 15.30 -10.55
C GLY A 162 -7.82 14.44 -10.95
N LYS A 163 -8.91 14.50 -10.16
CA LYS A 163 -10.22 13.91 -10.50
C LYS A 163 -11.07 14.95 -11.20
N GLU A 164 -11.94 14.56 -12.14
CA GLU A 164 -12.92 15.47 -12.71
C GLU A 164 -13.81 16.04 -11.60
N GLY A 165 -13.83 17.37 -11.48
CA GLY A 165 -14.60 18.11 -10.48
C GLY A 165 -13.77 18.89 -9.47
N ASN A 166 -12.44 18.71 -9.39
CA ASN A 166 -11.54 19.51 -8.54
C ASN A 166 -10.65 20.46 -9.35
N ALA A 167 -11.20 21.08 -10.39
CA ALA A 167 -10.62 22.28 -10.95
C ALA A 167 -11.19 23.46 -10.16
N ASN A 168 -10.40 24.02 -9.24
CA ASN A 168 -10.63 25.24 -8.46
C ASN A 168 -11.70 25.17 -7.35
N GLU A 169 -11.29 24.90 -6.13
CA GLU A 169 -11.60 25.70 -4.96
C GLU A 169 -10.31 26.20 -4.34
#